data_2eb310755045f9295a3f88c775dfcd81
#
_entry.id   2eb310755045f9295a3f88c775dfcd81
#
_cell.length_a   1.000
_cell.length_b   1.000
_cell.length_c   1.000
_cell.angle_alpha   90.00
_cell.angle_beta   90.00
_cell.angle_gamma   90.00
#
_symmetry.space_group_name_H-M   'P 1'
#
loop_
_entity.id
_entity.type
_entity.pdbx_description
1 polymer ?
#
loop_
_entity_poly.entity_id
_entity_poly.type
_entity_poly.pdbx_seq_one_letter_code
_entity_poly.pdbx_strand_id
1 'polypeptide(L)'
;QVVTNATRFLENAFVNANQDDASKVVLLHALSTVGKADFAYANRLYRRRRNMDHNRLVYVALTFANLSRNQIAKELLDLIIPNLILPPKSDRMIDIEAVGLTLLAIQKIDPSSSWIAKAVDFLISRRQFYGFMPYRAKGVIVAALAVFYQQTQFTSDDYRLTVFVNDQEIQATEMRNQAPNQIIEVPVTNLVDGRNKVQFQIDGRGRYAYIATLSG
;
A
#
# COMPACT_ATOMS: atom_id res chain seq x y z
N GLN A 1 20.26 2.67 20.54
CA GLN A 1 21.55 2.39 19.86
C GLN A 1 21.35 2.03 18.38
N VAL A 2 20.43 1.11 17.99
CA VAL A 2 20.19 0.71 16.59
C VAL A 2 19.77 1.90 15.74
N VAL A 3 18.75 2.67 16.16
CA VAL A 3 18.24 3.84 15.42
C VAL A 3 19.36 4.90 15.23
N THR A 4 20.15 5.17 16.27
CA THR A 4 21.24 6.14 16.20
C THR A 4 22.31 5.72 15.19
N ASN A 5 22.69 4.44 15.17
CA ASN A 5 23.67 3.92 14.22
C ASN A 5 23.13 3.96 12.78
N ALA A 6 21.87 3.57 12.58
CA ALA A 6 21.23 3.64 11.29
C ALA A 6 21.13 5.10 10.77
N THR A 7 20.77 6.03 11.63
CA THR A 7 20.71 7.47 11.27
C THR A 7 22.07 7.98 10.82
N ARG A 8 23.14 7.66 11.58
CA ARG A 8 24.52 8.08 11.20
C ARG A 8 24.95 7.48 9.86
N PHE A 9 24.62 6.21 9.63
CA PHE A 9 24.88 5.58 8.33
C PHE A 9 24.16 6.30 7.19
N LEU A 10 22.88 6.64 7.37
CA LEU A 10 22.07 7.36 6.37
C LEU A 10 22.61 8.78 6.12
N GLU A 11 23.03 9.50 7.16
CA GLU A 11 23.65 10.84 7.03
C GLU A 11 24.94 10.76 6.20
N ASN A 12 25.82 9.81 6.50
CA ASN A 12 27.05 9.60 5.73
C ASN A 12 26.75 9.19 4.28
N ALA A 13 25.82 8.28 4.05
CA ALA A 13 25.41 7.86 2.72
C ALA A 13 24.83 9.04 1.92
N PHE A 14 24.01 9.89 2.56
CA PHE A 14 23.43 11.07 1.94
C PHE A 14 24.48 12.10 1.51
N VAL A 15 25.49 12.36 2.35
CA VAL A 15 26.58 13.28 2.02
C VAL A 15 27.40 12.77 0.84
N ASN A 16 27.70 11.47 0.82
CA ASN A 16 28.56 10.85 -0.18
C ASN A 16 27.85 10.54 -1.51
N ALA A 17 26.51 10.54 -1.54
CA ALA A 17 25.74 10.26 -2.76
C ALA A 17 25.84 11.43 -3.76
N ASN A 18 25.91 11.11 -5.07
CA ASN A 18 25.87 12.11 -6.12
C ASN A 18 24.57 12.93 -6.08
N GLN A 19 24.65 14.21 -6.46
CA GLN A 19 23.50 15.13 -6.35
C GLN A 19 22.29 14.73 -7.22
N ASP A 20 22.53 14.06 -8.34
CA ASP A 20 21.50 13.63 -9.29
C ASP A 20 21.12 12.15 -9.13
N ASP A 21 21.65 11.49 -8.13
CA ASP A 21 21.35 10.08 -7.85
C ASP A 21 19.93 9.93 -7.27
N ALA A 22 19.15 9.01 -7.85
CA ALA A 22 17.82 8.65 -7.35
C ALA A 22 17.86 8.19 -5.89
N SER A 23 18.93 7.48 -5.49
CA SER A 23 19.14 7.01 -4.13
C SER A 23 19.21 8.16 -3.13
N LYS A 24 19.71 9.33 -3.50
CA LYS A 24 19.78 10.49 -2.61
C LYS A 24 18.40 11.01 -2.19
N VAL A 25 17.41 10.89 -3.08
CA VAL A 25 16.01 11.26 -2.75
C VAL A 25 15.41 10.28 -1.73
N VAL A 26 15.71 8.99 -1.88
CA VAL A 26 15.29 7.95 -0.91
C VAL A 26 15.96 8.16 0.45
N LEU A 27 17.26 8.45 0.46
CA LEU A 27 18.01 8.76 1.69
C LEU A 27 17.46 10.00 2.39
N LEU A 28 17.14 11.05 1.63
CA LEU A 28 16.51 12.26 2.17
C LEU A 28 15.16 11.94 2.84
N HIS A 29 14.32 11.12 2.18
CA HIS A 29 13.07 10.67 2.75
C HIS A 29 13.31 9.86 4.05
N ALA A 30 14.23 8.90 4.04
CA ALA A 30 14.56 8.13 5.24
C ALA A 30 15.03 9.04 6.39
N LEU A 31 15.87 10.02 6.12
CA LEU A 31 16.32 11.01 7.11
C LEU A 31 15.16 11.90 7.60
N SER A 32 14.18 12.19 6.76
CA SER A 32 13.01 12.97 7.17
C SER A 32 12.13 12.26 8.22
N THR A 33 12.10 10.93 8.23
CA THR A 33 11.34 10.18 9.23
C THR A 33 11.88 10.31 10.65
N VAL A 34 13.16 10.64 10.77
CA VAL A 34 13.85 10.87 12.06
C VAL A 34 14.18 12.33 12.31
N GLY A 35 13.60 13.26 11.54
CA GLY A 35 13.78 14.70 11.70
C GLY A 35 15.17 15.24 11.30
N LYS A 36 15.92 14.50 10.47
CA LYS A 36 17.29 14.80 10.03
C LYS A 36 17.42 15.15 8.55
N ALA A 37 16.31 15.44 7.87
CA ALA A 37 16.35 15.79 6.46
C ALA A 37 16.98 17.18 6.22
N ASP A 38 17.80 17.27 5.17
CA ASP A 38 18.30 18.55 4.65
C ASP A 38 17.17 19.31 3.92
N PHE A 39 16.62 20.31 4.60
CA PHE A 39 15.54 21.14 4.06
C PHE A 39 15.98 21.95 2.82
N ALA A 40 17.22 22.39 2.76
CA ALA A 40 17.72 23.15 1.59
C ALA A 40 17.77 22.23 0.36
N TYR A 41 18.19 20.99 0.55
CA TYR A 41 18.18 20.00 -0.53
C TYR A 41 16.73 19.63 -0.93
N ALA A 42 15.82 19.42 0.01
CA ALA A 42 14.40 19.19 -0.27
C ALA A 42 13.81 20.32 -1.14
N ASN A 43 14.08 21.58 -0.81
CA ASN A 43 13.63 22.74 -1.58
C ASN A 43 14.23 22.79 -3.00
N ARG A 44 15.50 22.39 -3.18
CA ARG A 44 16.08 22.26 -4.53
C ARG A 44 15.34 21.23 -5.36
N LEU A 45 15.02 20.09 -4.78
CA LEU A 45 14.22 19.05 -5.44
C LEU A 45 12.82 19.57 -5.81
N TYR A 46 12.14 20.23 -4.90
CA TYR A 46 10.82 20.83 -5.18
C TYR A 46 10.85 21.80 -6.35
N ARG A 47 11.88 22.64 -6.46
CA ARG A 47 12.03 23.56 -7.62
C ARG A 47 12.20 22.83 -8.94
N ARG A 48 12.77 21.61 -8.94
CA ARG A 48 12.99 20.77 -10.11
C ARG A 48 11.86 19.75 -10.34
N ARG A 49 10.75 19.80 -9.58
CA ARG A 49 9.68 18.79 -9.52
C ARG A 49 9.11 18.38 -10.89
N ARG A 50 9.04 19.29 -11.86
CA ARG A 50 8.50 19.01 -13.20
C ARG A 50 9.39 18.08 -14.04
N ASN A 51 10.66 17.96 -13.68
CA ASN A 51 11.64 17.15 -14.40
C ASN A 51 11.95 15.83 -13.66
N MET A 52 11.15 15.48 -12.65
CA MET A 52 11.34 14.26 -11.88
C MET A 52 10.42 13.14 -12.38
N ASP A 53 10.93 11.92 -12.28
CA ASP A 53 10.08 10.74 -12.42
C ASP A 53 9.09 10.61 -11.26
N HIS A 54 8.12 9.75 -11.44
CA HIS A 54 7.03 9.53 -10.50
C HIS A 54 7.53 9.17 -9.09
N ASN A 55 8.41 8.17 -8.99
CA ASN A 55 8.88 7.67 -7.70
C ASN A 55 9.66 8.73 -6.90
N ARG A 56 10.52 9.48 -7.59
CA ARG A 56 11.23 10.62 -6.95
C ARG A 56 10.26 11.66 -6.42
N LEU A 57 9.23 12.03 -7.21
CA LEU A 57 8.20 12.98 -6.77
C LEU A 57 7.49 12.50 -5.50
N VAL A 58 7.13 11.21 -5.43
CA VAL A 58 6.46 10.65 -4.25
C VAL A 58 7.36 10.73 -3.02
N TYR A 59 8.64 10.35 -3.13
CA TYR A 59 9.57 10.47 -2.01
C TYR A 59 9.76 11.92 -1.55
N VAL A 60 9.79 12.89 -2.48
CA VAL A 60 9.84 14.31 -2.13
C VAL A 60 8.57 14.75 -1.42
N ALA A 61 7.38 14.32 -1.89
CA ALA A 61 6.10 14.61 -1.22
C ALA A 61 6.07 14.06 0.21
N LEU A 62 6.48 12.79 0.40
CA LEU A 62 6.61 12.17 1.71
C LEU A 62 7.60 12.92 2.62
N THR A 63 8.72 13.38 2.06
CA THR A 63 9.72 14.19 2.79
C THR A 63 9.08 15.47 3.33
N PHE A 64 8.37 16.23 2.48
CA PHE A 64 7.69 17.45 2.91
C PHE A 64 6.57 17.19 3.92
N ALA A 65 5.84 16.08 3.79
CA ALA A 65 4.86 15.66 4.78
C ALA A 65 5.51 15.36 6.14
N ASN A 66 6.68 14.69 6.16
CA ASN A 66 7.45 14.46 7.39
C ASN A 66 7.97 15.74 8.02
N LEU A 67 8.30 16.73 7.19
CA LEU A 67 8.73 18.08 7.63
C LEU A 67 7.55 19.00 7.99
N SER A 68 6.33 18.48 8.07
CA SER A 68 5.10 19.22 8.36
C SER A 68 4.78 20.34 7.34
N ARG A 69 5.26 20.18 6.10
CA ARG A 69 5.00 21.09 4.99
C ARG A 69 3.87 20.55 4.10
N ASN A 70 2.70 20.35 4.69
CA ASN A 70 1.57 19.65 4.08
C ASN A 70 1.08 20.30 2.79
N GLN A 71 1.11 21.63 2.68
CA GLN A 71 0.71 22.30 1.45
C GLN A 71 1.61 21.93 0.27
N ILE A 72 2.94 21.96 0.46
CA ILE A 72 3.90 21.56 -0.58
C ILE A 72 3.74 20.09 -0.92
N ALA A 73 3.54 19.24 0.09
CA ALA A 73 3.30 17.83 -0.11
C ALA A 73 2.03 17.58 -0.95
N LYS A 74 0.95 18.32 -0.70
CA LYS A 74 -0.29 18.25 -1.47
C LYS A 74 -0.10 18.71 -2.92
N GLU A 75 0.58 19.83 -3.15
CA GLU A 75 0.91 20.29 -4.50
C GLU A 75 1.68 19.22 -5.31
N LEU A 76 2.57 18.48 -4.66
CA LEU A 76 3.30 17.38 -5.30
C LEU A 76 2.38 16.20 -5.61
N LEU A 77 1.44 15.86 -4.72
CA LEU A 77 0.43 14.82 -4.99
C LEU A 77 -0.47 15.19 -6.18
N ASP A 78 -0.84 16.47 -6.31
CA ASP A 78 -1.66 16.96 -7.43
C ASP A 78 -0.94 16.81 -8.79
N LEU A 79 0.40 16.75 -8.78
CA LEU A 79 1.19 16.41 -9.98
C LEU A 79 1.30 14.91 -10.22
N ILE A 80 1.23 14.10 -9.18
CA ILE A 80 1.46 12.65 -9.21
C ILE A 80 0.18 11.89 -9.64
N ILE A 81 -0.94 12.20 -8.99
CA ILE A 81 -2.19 11.45 -9.11
C ILE A 81 -2.73 11.41 -10.55
N PRO A 82 -2.77 12.52 -11.31
CA PRO A 82 -3.30 12.51 -12.68
C PRO A 82 -2.53 11.59 -13.64
N ASN A 83 -1.26 11.33 -13.34
CA ASN A 83 -0.40 10.47 -14.16
C ASN A 83 -0.53 8.98 -13.80
N LEU A 84 -1.22 8.65 -12.72
CA LEU A 84 -1.41 7.30 -12.22
C LEU A 84 -2.89 6.92 -12.25
N ILE A 85 -3.43 6.74 -13.47
CA ILE A 85 -4.84 6.39 -13.67
C ILE A 85 -5.07 4.93 -13.32
N LEU A 86 -5.99 4.66 -12.39
CA LEU A 86 -6.37 3.33 -11.94
C LEU A 86 -7.89 3.09 -12.13
N PRO A 87 -8.31 1.93 -12.64
CA PRO A 87 -7.49 0.93 -13.34
C PRO A 87 -6.93 1.50 -14.65
N PRO A 88 -5.83 0.94 -15.18
CA PRO A 88 -5.25 1.43 -16.43
C PRO A 88 -6.24 1.24 -17.59
N LYS A 89 -6.35 2.25 -18.46
CA LYS A 89 -7.22 2.22 -19.64
C LYS A 89 -6.67 1.37 -20.80
N SER A 90 -5.46 0.87 -20.67
CA SER A 90 -4.78 0.03 -21.67
C SER A 90 -3.87 -0.97 -20.97
N ASP A 91 -3.34 -1.97 -21.69
CA ASP A 91 -2.34 -2.95 -21.22
C ASP A 91 -0.99 -2.33 -20.77
N ARG A 92 -0.96 -1.05 -20.51
CA ARG A 92 0.20 -0.37 -19.97
C ARG A 92 0.55 -0.98 -18.62
N MET A 93 1.71 -1.58 -18.54
CA MET A 93 2.26 -2.06 -17.27
C MET A 93 2.42 -0.87 -16.32
N ILE A 94 1.55 -0.78 -15.33
CA ILE A 94 1.70 0.18 -14.23
C ILE A 94 2.74 -0.37 -13.26
N ASP A 95 3.70 0.48 -12.89
CA ASP A 95 4.64 0.15 -11.82
C ASP A 95 3.88 0.07 -10.49
N ILE A 96 3.68 -1.16 -10.00
CA ILE A 96 2.97 -1.39 -8.74
C ILE A 96 3.70 -0.81 -7.53
N GLU A 97 5.03 -0.62 -7.61
CA GLU A 97 5.81 0.08 -6.59
C GLU A 97 5.40 1.54 -6.53
N ALA A 98 5.24 2.19 -7.70
CA ALA A 98 4.75 3.56 -7.78
C ALA A 98 3.35 3.72 -7.17
N VAL A 99 2.45 2.75 -7.40
CA VAL A 99 1.11 2.75 -6.77
C VAL A 99 1.21 2.61 -5.26
N GLY A 100 2.04 1.70 -4.76
CA GLY A 100 2.25 1.50 -3.32
C GLY A 100 2.83 2.73 -2.63
N LEU A 101 3.86 3.34 -3.22
CA LEU A 101 4.45 4.60 -2.73
C LEU A 101 3.43 5.73 -2.71
N THR A 102 2.67 5.89 -3.80
CA THR A 102 1.64 6.93 -3.89
C THR A 102 0.53 6.71 -2.88
N LEU A 103 0.12 5.46 -2.64
CA LEU A 103 -0.86 5.12 -1.61
C LEU A 103 -0.38 5.52 -0.21
N LEU A 104 0.88 5.24 0.14
CA LEU A 104 1.49 5.70 1.40
C LEU A 104 1.46 7.23 1.52
N ALA A 105 1.82 7.94 0.44
CA ALA A 105 1.86 9.38 0.43
C ALA A 105 0.46 9.99 0.60
N ILE A 106 -0.55 9.49 -0.12
CA ILE A 106 -1.91 10.00 -0.05
C ILE A 106 -2.51 9.74 1.33
N GLN A 107 -2.36 8.55 1.89
CA GLN A 107 -2.87 8.24 3.23
C GLN A 107 -2.31 9.19 4.30
N LYS A 108 -1.09 9.67 4.11
CA LYS A 108 -0.45 10.63 5.03
C LYS A 108 -0.86 12.08 4.78
N ILE A 109 -1.05 12.47 3.52
CA ILE A 109 -1.19 13.88 3.11
C ILE A 109 -2.66 14.25 2.89
N ASP A 110 -3.45 13.35 2.32
CA ASP A 110 -4.88 13.53 2.01
C ASP A 110 -5.66 12.22 2.27
N PRO A 111 -5.86 11.85 3.55
CA PRO A 111 -6.49 10.58 3.92
C PRO A 111 -7.96 10.46 3.47
N SER A 112 -8.58 11.55 3.03
CA SER A 112 -9.97 11.56 2.51
C SER A 112 -10.04 11.31 0.99
N SER A 113 -8.92 11.15 0.32
CA SER A 113 -8.87 10.98 -1.14
C SER A 113 -9.59 9.72 -1.61
N SER A 114 -10.50 9.86 -2.57
CA SER A 114 -11.18 8.72 -3.21
C SER A 114 -10.24 7.81 -4.01
N TRP A 115 -9.01 8.25 -4.26
CA TRP A 115 -7.99 7.46 -4.96
C TRP A 115 -7.49 6.30 -4.10
N ILE A 116 -7.55 6.42 -2.75
CA ILE A 116 -7.10 5.39 -1.81
C ILE A 116 -7.80 4.05 -2.09
N ALA A 117 -9.13 4.03 -2.16
CA ALA A 117 -9.88 2.81 -2.41
C ALA A 117 -9.49 2.17 -3.76
N LYS A 118 -9.38 2.98 -4.82
CA LYS A 118 -8.97 2.50 -6.16
C LYS A 118 -7.57 1.89 -6.16
N ALA A 119 -6.64 2.50 -5.43
CA ALA A 119 -5.28 1.99 -5.32
C ALA A 119 -5.22 0.67 -4.54
N VAL A 120 -5.96 0.57 -3.45
CA VAL A 120 -6.06 -0.67 -2.65
C VAL A 120 -6.63 -1.79 -3.49
N ASP A 121 -7.77 -1.59 -4.15
CA ASP A 121 -8.40 -2.58 -5.02
C ASP A 121 -7.45 -3.02 -6.15
N PHE A 122 -6.77 -2.06 -6.77
CA PHE A 122 -5.77 -2.36 -7.81
C PHE A 122 -4.62 -3.21 -7.26
N LEU A 123 -4.03 -2.83 -6.13
CA LEU A 123 -2.92 -3.57 -5.54
C LEU A 123 -3.33 -4.99 -5.16
N ILE A 124 -4.50 -5.16 -4.52
CA ILE A 124 -5.01 -6.48 -4.16
C ILE A 124 -5.22 -7.35 -5.40
N SER A 125 -5.77 -6.80 -6.49
CA SER A 125 -5.97 -7.53 -7.75
C SER A 125 -4.67 -7.99 -8.40
N ARG A 126 -3.53 -7.37 -8.07
CA ARG A 126 -2.19 -7.71 -8.59
C ARG A 126 -1.39 -8.64 -7.70
N ARG A 127 -1.96 -9.07 -6.58
CA ARG A 127 -1.33 -10.05 -5.69
C ARG A 127 -1.28 -11.41 -6.38
N GLN A 128 -0.09 -12.01 -6.39
CA GLN A 128 0.17 -13.36 -6.88
C GLN A 128 0.33 -14.34 -5.69
N PHE A 129 0.46 -15.63 -5.96
CA PHE A 129 0.64 -16.66 -4.93
C PHE A 129 1.82 -16.34 -3.98
N TYR A 130 2.94 -15.89 -4.51
CA TYR A 130 4.13 -15.51 -3.72
C TYR A 130 4.12 -14.04 -3.25
N GLY A 131 2.98 -13.35 -3.33
CA GLY A 131 2.84 -11.94 -2.96
C GLY A 131 2.95 -10.99 -4.15
N PHE A 132 3.62 -9.87 -3.96
CA PHE A 132 3.75 -8.83 -4.99
C PHE A 132 5.07 -8.94 -5.76
N MET A 133 5.01 -8.68 -7.07
CA MET A 133 6.17 -8.67 -7.94
C MET A 133 6.28 -7.31 -8.66
N PRO A 134 7.48 -6.74 -8.82
CA PRO A 134 8.80 -7.24 -8.40
C PRO A 134 8.99 -7.22 -6.88
N TYR A 135 9.89 -8.03 -6.37
CA TYR A 135 10.13 -8.17 -4.92
C TYR A 135 10.44 -6.85 -4.20
N ARG A 136 11.10 -5.89 -4.87
CA ARG A 136 11.40 -4.56 -4.31
C ARG A 136 10.14 -3.78 -3.93
N ALA A 137 9.04 -3.96 -4.64
CA ALA A 137 7.76 -3.32 -4.38
C ALA A 137 7.04 -3.90 -3.15
N LYS A 138 7.37 -5.12 -2.74
CA LYS A 138 6.66 -5.87 -1.71
C LYS A 138 6.60 -5.11 -0.37
N GLY A 139 7.72 -4.58 0.08
CA GLY A 139 7.81 -3.88 1.36
C GLY A 139 6.91 -2.65 1.41
N VAL A 140 6.97 -1.83 0.37
CA VAL A 140 6.19 -0.60 0.24
C VAL A 140 4.68 -0.90 0.13
N ILE A 141 4.30 -1.89 -0.67
CA ILE A 141 2.89 -2.27 -0.85
C ILE A 141 2.31 -2.81 0.46
N VAL A 142 3.04 -3.70 1.15
CA VAL A 142 2.60 -4.24 2.44
C VAL A 142 2.46 -3.12 3.47
N ALA A 143 3.40 -2.18 3.54
CA ALA A 143 3.31 -1.03 4.44
C ALA A 143 2.09 -0.15 4.12
N ALA A 144 1.83 0.14 2.83
CA ALA A 144 0.69 0.94 2.41
C ALA A 144 -0.66 0.27 2.74
N LEU A 145 -0.77 -1.04 2.50
CA LEU A 145 -1.97 -1.81 2.85
C LEU A 145 -2.15 -1.91 4.37
N ALA A 146 -1.06 -2.09 5.13
CA ALA A 146 -1.13 -2.12 6.59
C ALA A 146 -1.69 -0.80 7.17
N VAL A 147 -1.22 0.35 6.67
CA VAL A 147 -1.74 1.67 7.06
C VAL A 147 -3.23 1.79 6.71
N PHE A 148 -3.62 1.37 5.50
CA PHE A 148 -5.02 1.38 5.07
C PHE A 148 -5.90 0.55 6.00
N TYR A 149 -5.52 -0.69 6.28
CA TYR A 149 -6.32 -1.56 7.14
C TYR A 149 -6.34 -1.09 8.59
N GLN A 150 -5.27 -0.51 9.11
CA GLN A 150 -5.26 0.09 10.45
C GLN A 150 -6.23 1.28 10.56
N GLN A 151 -6.30 2.13 9.53
CA GLN A 151 -7.19 3.28 9.50
C GLN A 151 -8.65 2.93 9.23
N THR A 152 -8.88 1.84 8.50
CA THR A 152 -10.22 1.37 8.11
C THR A 152 -10.74 0.24 8.98
N GLN A 153 -10.01 -0.15 10.02
CA GLN A 153 -10.55 -1.10 10.99
C GLN A 153 -11.85 -0.53 11.57
N PHE A 154 -12.96 -1.16 11.21
CA PHE A 154 -14.23 -0.88 11.83
C PHE A 154 -14.14 -1.25 13.31
N THR A 155 -14.38 -0.29 14.17
CA THR A 155 -14.49 -0.56 15.61
C THR A 155 -15.77 -1.33 15.96
N SER A 156 -16.57 -1.69 14.96
CA SER A 156 -17.89 -2.30 15.15
C SER A 156 -18.21 -3.36 14.08
N ASP A 157 -17.24 -4.21 13.72
CA ASP A 157 -17.55 -5.41 12.95
C ASP A 157 -18.41 -6.34 13.81
N ASP A 158 -19.61 -6.62 13.36
CA ASP A 158 -20.54 -7.57 13.98
C ASP A 158 -21.38 -8.18 12.86
N TYR A 159 -20.92 -9.32 12.34
CA TYR A 159 -21.58 -10.02 11.25
C TYR A 159 -21.33 -11.53 11.31
N ARG A 160 -22.26 -12.26 10.76
CA ARG A 160 -22.10 -13.69 10.48
C ARG A 160 -21.61 -13.86 9.04
N LEU A 161 -20.47 -14.51 8.87
CA LEU A 161 -19.95 -14.91 7.58
C LEU A 161 -20.25 -16.37 7.33
N THR A 162 -20.97 -16.65 6.26
CA THR A 162 -21.22 -18.02 5.79
C THR A 162 -20.51 -18.23 4.46
N VAL A 163 -19.75 -19.30 4.36
CA VAL A 163 -19.00 -19.67 3.15
C VAL A 163 -19.65 -20.90 2.52
N PHE A 164 -19.96 -20.79 1.23
CA PHE A 164 -20.50 -21.86 0.41
C PHE A 164 -19.48 -22.23 -0.67
N VAL A 165 -19.40 -23.52 -0.97
CA VAL A 165 -18.67 -24.04 -2.14
C VAL A 165 -19.63 -24.92 -2.92
N ASN A 166 -19.80 -24.61 -4.21
CA ASN A 166 -20.75 -25.31 -5.10
C ASN A 166 -22.17 -25.41 -4.50
N ASP A 167 -22.64 -24.29 -3.94
CA ASP A 167 -23.94 -24.14 -3.28
C ASP A 167 -24.12 -24.96 -1.97
N GLN A 168 -23.07 -25.60 -1.47
CA GLN A 168 -23.07 -26.30 -0.17
C GLN A 168 -22.43 -25.40 0.89
N GLU A 169 -23.07 -25.26 2.06
CA GLU A 169 -22.51 -24.55 3.19
C GLU A 169 -21.31 -25.33 3.75
N ILE A 170 -20.17 -24.67 3.80
CA ILE A 170 -18.93 -25.24 4.36
C ILE A 170 -18.78 -24.85 5.82
N GLN A 171 -18.95 -23.54 6.10
CA GLN A 171 -18.78 -23.01 7.44
C GLN A 171 -19.53 -21.69 7.61
N ALA A 172 -20.08 -21.49 8.80
CA ALA A 172 -20.60 -20.21 9.25
C ALA A 172 -19.83 -19.75 10.52
N THR A 173 -19.39 -18.51 10.55
CA THR A 173 -18.57 -17.97 11.65
C THR A 173 -19.06 -16.57 12.04
N GLU A 174 -19.21 -16.34 13.34
CA GLU A 174 -19.47 -15.01 13.90
C GLU A 174 -18.18 -14.21 13.90
N MET A 175 -18.21 -13.09 13.20
CA MET A 175 -17.07 -12.15 13.10
C MET A 175 -17.38 -10.91 13.93
N ARG A 176 -16.67 -10.76 15.02
CA ARG A 176 -16.76 -9.60 15.92
C ARG A 176 -15.45 -8.82 15.91
N ASN A 177 -15.50 -7.59 16.42
CA ASN A 177 -14.33 -6.72 16.52
C ASN A 177 -13.06 -7.48 16.94
N GLN A 178 -11.99 -7.34 16.15
CA GLN A 178 -10.71 -8.00 16.37
C GLN A 178 -10.73 -9.53 16.29
N ALA A 179 -11.72 -10.12 15.63
CA ALA A 179 -11.70 -11.55 15.36
C ALA A 179 -10.40 -11.93 14.61
N PRO A 180 -9.72 -13.01 15.02
CA PRO A 180 -8.53 -13.48 14.30
C PRO A 180 -8.89 -13.94 12.90
N ASN A 181 -7.88 -13.97 12.01
CA ASN A 181 -8.05 -14.54 10.68
C ASN A 181 -8.56 -15.98 10.80
N GLN A 182 -9.62 -16.28 10.05
CA GLN A 182 -10.20 -17.63 9.98
C GLN A 182 -9.56 -18.37 8.80
N ILE A 183 -9.17 -19.61 9.04
CA ILE A 183 -8.78 -20.55 7.99
C ILE A 183 -9.95 -21.51 7.84
N ILE A 184 -10.50 -21.55 6.64
CA ILE A 184 -11.61 -22.45 6.30
C ILE A 184 -11.08 -23.47 5.31
N GLU A 185 -11.00 -24.72 5.75
CA GLU A 185 -10.60 -25.82 4.90
C GLU A 185 -11.84 -26.38 4.17
N VAL A 186 -11.72 -26.48 2.86
CA VAL A 186 -12.78 -27.05 2.02
C VAL A 186 -12.43 -28.51 1.74
N PRO A 187 -13.25 -29.47 2.19
CA PRO A 187 -13.02 -30.88 1.89
C PRO A 187 -13.03 -31.14 0.38
N VAL A 188 -12.17 -32.02 -0.08
CA VAL A 188 -12.09 -32.39 -1.52
C VAL A 188 -13.43 -32.91 -2.03
N THR A 189 -14.23 -33.53 -1.17
CA THR A 189 -15.57 -34.04 -1.49
C THR A 189 -16.57 -32.95 -1.90
N ASN A 190 -16.30 -31.69 -1.56
CA ASN A 190 -17.11 -30.52 -1.94
C ASN A 190 -16.62 -29.86 -3.23
N LEU A 191 -15.52 -30.35 -3.80
CA LEU A 191 -14.97 -29.86 -5.05
C LEU A 191 -15.41 -30.76 -6.21
N VAL A 192 -15.55 -30.13 -7.38
CA VAL A 192 -15.84 -30.82 -8.65
C VAL A 192 -14.70 -30.59 -9.63
N ASP A 193 -14.56 -31.49 -10.60
CA ASP A 193 -13.62 -31.32 -11.68
C ASP A 193 -13.95 -30.05 -12.49
N GLY A 194 -12.94 -29.19 -12.69
CA GLY A 194 -13.08 -27.96 -13.43
C GLY A 194 -13.33 -26.74 -12.55
N ARG A 195 -14.45 -26.03 -12.78
CA ARG A 195 -14.74 -24.75 -12.08
C ARG A 195 -15.50 -25.01 -10.78
N ASN A 196 -14.95 -24.50 -9.69
CA ASN A 196 -15.62 -24.47 -8.40
C ASN A 196 -16.07 -23.05 -8.06
N LYS A 197 -17.27 -22.91 -7.53
CA LYS A 197 -17.88 -21.63 -7.17
C LYS A 197 -17.76 -21.44 -5.66
N VAL A 198 -17.08 -20.38 -5.23
CA VAL A 198 -17.03 -19.97 -3.82
C VAL A 198 -17.94 -18.76 -3.64
N GLN A 199 -18.84 -18.81 -2.68
CA GLN A 199 -19.77 -17.75 -2.33
C GLN A 199 -19.61 -17.37 -0.86
N PHE A 200 -19.70 -16.08 -0.59
CA PHE A 200 -19.70 -15.53 0.76
C PHE A 200 -21.04 -14.83 1.00
N GLN A 201 -21.69 -15.19 2.08
CA GLN A 201 -22.89 -14.52 2.56
C GLN A 201 -22.56 -13.80 3.87
N ILE A 202 -22.94 -12.52 3.96
CA ILE A 202 -22.77 -11.71 5.16
C ILE A 202 -24.14 -11.33 5.68
N ASP A 203 -24.33 -11.56 6.96
CA ASP A 203 -25.50 -11.11 7.72
C ASP A 203 -24.99 -10.22 8.88
N GLY A 204 -25.31 -8.92 8.83
CA GLY A 204 -24.81 -7.92 9.76
C GLY A 204 -24.00 -6.81 9.10
N ARG A 205 -23.10 -6.18 9.86
CA ARG A 205 -22.27 -5.06 9.40
C ARG A 205 -20.78 -5.35 9.57
N GLY A 206 -20.01 -5.25 8.50
CA GLY A 206 -18.57 -5.43 8.56
C GLY A 206 -17.92 -5.47 7.19
N ARG A 207 -16.61 -5.68 7.20
CA ARG A 207 -15.80 -5.88 5.99
C ARG A 207 -14.96 -7.13 6.14
N TYR A 208 -14.75 -7.83 5.04
CA TYR A 208 -13.83 -8.97 4.99
C TYR A 208 -12.97 -8.92 3.74
N ALA A 209 -11.83 -9.56 3.83
CA ALA A 209 -11.00 -9.91 2.68
C ALA A 209 -10.69 -11.39 2.75
N TYR A 210 -10.58 -12.05 1.62
CA TYR A 210 -10.26 -13.47 1.57
C TYR A 210 -9.13 -13.78 0.61
N ILE A 211 -8.51 -14.91 0.85
CA ILE A 211 -7.53 -15.53 -0.05
C ILE A 211 -7.97 -16.98 -0.19
N ALA A 212 -8.14 -17.43 -1.42
CA ALA A 212 -8.35 -18.83 -1.71
C ALA A 212 -7.06 -19.44 -2.27
N THR A 213 -6.64 -20.58 -1.73
CA THR A 213 -5.50 -21.36 -2.23
C THR A 213 -5.97 -22.77 -2.52
N LEU A 214 -5.56 -23.33 -3.65
CA LEU A 214 -5.72 -24.74 -3.96
C LEU A 214 -4.34 -25.39 -3.88
N SER A 215 -4.21 -26.40 -3.03
CA SER A 215 -3.00 -27.22 -2.92
C SER A 215 -3.36 -28.65 -3.29
N GLY A 216 -2.62 -29.23 -4.23
CA GLY A 216 -2.71 -30.63 -4.63
C GLY A 216 -1.43 -31.35 -4.31
#